data_9f5291df02181143b7f0c1cc3fb1a536
#
_entry.id   9f5291df02181143b7f0c1cc3fb1a536
#
_cell.length_a   1.000
_cell.length_b   1.000
_cell.length_c   1.000
_cell.angle_alpha   90.00
_cell.angle_beta   90.00
_cell.angle_gamma   90.00
#
_symmetry.space_group_name_H-M   'P 1'
#
loop_
_entity.id
_entity.type
_entity.pdbx_description
1 polymer ?
#
loop_
_entity_poly.entity_id
_entity_poly.type
_entity_poly.pdbx_seq_one_letter_code
_entity_poly.pdbx_strand_id
1 'polypeptide(L)'
;STLGSADFIRVPLPAAMITTFNAMRSSFVKVVIIGLLAALLGGCTAVRLGYNNGPQVAWWWLDSYVDFDRDQAPLAREALDRWFEWHRPSQLPEYAAFLVAAQKAVLAPTNATEICRWQAAVRDKLEPSIDRALVLAADVLPAMGEAQWRHIEQRYAKGMEEMRTDFLLPDPAARQKQSLKRARERSEQLYGKLDEAQLRVIAASVSSSPFDANVWLAERQRRHRDTMQ
;
A
#
# COMPACT_ATOMS: atom_id res chain seq x y z
N SER A 1 -76.49 -25.60 -32.62
CA SER A 1 -76.08 -24.23 -32.31
C SER A 1 -74.57 -24.17 -32.08
N THR A 2 -73.98 -23.60 -33.08
CA THR A 2 -72.55 -23.39 -33.28
C THR A 2 -72.15 -22.10 -32.61
N LEU A 3 -71.04 -22.13 -31.87
CA LEU A 3 -70.34 -20.91 -31.45
C LEU A 3 -68.89 -20.99 -31.93
N GLY A 4 -68.53 -19.95 -32.70
CA GLY A 4 -67.31 -19.87 -33.42
C GLY A 4 -66.06 -19.63 -32.56
N SER A 5 -65.02 -20.26 -33.03
CA SER A 5 -63.66 -20.12 -32.52
C SER A 5 -63.09 -18.80 -33.06
N ALA A 6 -62.66 -17.93 -32.14
CA ALA A 6 -61.95 -16.71 -32.50
C ALA A 6 -60.44 -17.03 -32.68
N ASP A 7 -59.97 -16.96 -33.92
CA ASP A 7 -58.56 -17.03 -34.27
C ASP A 7 -57.80 -15.79 -33.78
N PHE A 8 -56.94 -15.97 -32.76
CA PHE A 8 -55.98 -14.98 -32.38
C PHE A 8 -54.80 -14.98 -33.37
N ILE A 9 -54.74 -13.96 -34.23
CA ILE A 9 -53.60 -13.69 -35.08
C ILE A 9 -52.41 -13.37 -34.17
N ARG A 10 -51.45 -14.31 -34.07
CA ARG A 10 -50.14 -14.05 -33.47
C ARG A 10 -49.32 -13.26 -34.47
N VAL A 11 -49.10 -11.99 -34.21
CA VAL A 11 -48.12 -11.16 -34.92
C VAL A 11 -46.73 -11.57 -34.47
N PRO A 12 -45.82 -12.05 -35.33
CA PRO A 12 -44.46 -12.37 -34.93
C PRO A 12 -43.68 -11.04 -34.73
N LEU A 13 -43.22 -10.82 -33.49
CA LEU A 13 -42.28 -9.76 -33.19
C LEU A 13 -40.94 -10.05 -33.92
N PRO A 14 -40.34 -9.07 -34.59
CA PRO A 14 -39.10 -9.30 -35.34
C PRO A 14 -37.95 -9.59 -34.39
N ALA A 15 -37.39 -10.80 -34.48
CA ALA A 15 -36.22 -11.29 -33.71
C ALA A 15 -34.94 -10.46 -33.96
N ALA A 16 -34.93 -9.55 -34.90
CA ALA A 16 -33.78 -8.73 -35.29
C ALA A 16 -33.44 -7.60 -34.32
N MET A 17 -34.34 -7.15 -33.43
CA MET A 17 -34.07 -6.06 -32.50
C MET A 17 -33.38 -6.47 -31.23
N ILE A 18 -33.44 -7.74 -30.82
CA ILE A 18 -32.83 -8.21 -29.58
C ILE A 18 -31.34 -8.53 -29.76
N THR A 19 -30.92 -8.94 -30.93
CA THR A 19 -29.52 -9.31 -31.22
C THR A 19 -28.61 -8.10 -31.37
N THR A 20 -29.09 -6.97 -31.87
CA THR A 20 -28.26 -5.76 -32.01
C THR A 20 -27.97 -5.06 -30.69
N PHE A 21 -28.89 -5.11 -29.73
CA PHE A 21 -28.69 -4.50 -28.41
C PHE A 21 -27.65 -5.24 -27.55
N ASN A 22 -27.64 -6.57 -27.65
CA ASN A 22 -26.62 -7.41 -26.93
C ASN A 22 -25.22 -7.32 -27.56
N ALA A 23 -25.12 -7.18 -28.88
CA ALA A 23 -23.85 -7.01 -29.58
C ALA A 23 -23.19 -5.65 -29.24
N MET A 24 -23.99 -4.58 -29.20
CA MET A 24 -23.51 -3.22 -28.88
C MET A 24 -23.07 -3.11 -27.41
N ARG A 25 -23.80 -3.73 -26.48
CA ARG A 25 -23.44 -3.79 -25.06
C ARG A 25 -22.16 -4.62 -24.82
N SER A 26 -21.99 -5.75 -25.56
CA SER A 26 -20.78 -6.58 -25.50
C SER A 26 -19.56 -5.84 -26.07
N SER A 27 -19.72 -5.08 -27.16
CA SER A 27 -18.62 -4.28 -27.73
C SER A 27 -18.22 -3.12 -26.82
N PHE A 28 -19.17 -2.42 -26.21
CA PHE A 28 -18.89 -1.34 -25.26
C PHE A 28 -18.14 -1.86 -24.03
N VAL A 29 -18.58 -2.98 -23.45
CA VAL A 29 -17.90 -3.62 -22.32
C VAL A 29 -16.48 -4.05 -22.70
N LYS A 30 -16.26 -4.61 -23.90
CA LYS A 30 -14.91 -4.97 -24.38
C LYS A 30 -14.02 -3.73 -24.54
N VAL A 31 -14.53 -2.64 -25.11
CA VAL A 31 -13.76 -1.39 -25.25
C VAL A 31 -13.41 -0.80 -23.89
N VAL A 32 -14.33 -0.82 -22.93
CA VAL A 32 -14.07 -0.37 -21.56
C VAL A 32 -13.04 -1.25 -20.86
N ILE A 33 -13.12 -2.58 -21.01
CA ILE A 33 -12.14 -3.51 -20.44
C ILE A 33 -10.77 -3.32 -21.09
N ILE A 34 -10.70 -3.19 -22.41
CA ILE A 34 -9.45 -2.94 -23.14
C ILE A 34 -8.86 -1.58 -22.74
N GLY A 35 -9.68 -0.55 -22.59
CA GLY A 35 -9.27 0.76 -22.10
C GLY A 35 -8.73 0.72 -20.65
N LEU A 36 -9.39 -0.02 -19.76
CA LEU A 36 -8.93 -0.25 -18.39
C LEU A 36 -7.61 -1.06 -18.37
N LEU A 37 -7.52 -2.11 -19.17
CA LEU A 37 -6.29 -2.92 -19.30
C LEU A 37 -5.14 -2.11 -19.89
N ALA A 38 -5.38 -1.28 -20.89
CA ALA A 38 -4.39 -0.36 -21.46
C ALA A 38 -3.95 0.71 -20.44
N ALA A 39 -4.85 1.22 -19.61
CA ALA A 39 -4.55 2.13 -18.51
C ALA A 39 -3.72 1.44 -17.40
N LEU A 40 -3.97 0.16 -17.13
CA LEU A 40 -3.20 -0.66 -16.16
C LEU A 40 -1.82 -1.05 -16.68
N LEU A 41 -1.63 -1.19 -17.99
CA LEU A 41 -0.32 -1.49 -18.61
C LEU A 41 0.63 -0.26 -18.61
N GLY A 42 0.11 0.95 -18.41
CA GLY A 42 0.89 2.15 -18.18
C GLY A 42 1.36 2.27 -16.73
N GLY A 43 2.23 1.40 -16.21
CA GLY A 43 2.71 1.42 -14.82
C GLY A 43 3.17 2.81 -14.35
N CYS A 44 3.79 3.60 -15.23
CA CYS A 44 4.13 5.00 -14.99
C CYS A 44 2.89 5.88 -14.75
N THR A 45 1.76 5.57 -15.38
CA THR A 45 0.50 6.31 -15.21
C THR A 45 -0.12 6.07 -13.84
N ALA A 46 -0.08 4.82 -13.34
CA ALA A 46 -0.62 4.47 -12.03
C ALA A 46 0.19 5.12 -10.88
N VAL A 47 1.52 5.09 -10.96
CA VAL A 47 2.40 5.75 -9.98
C VAL A 47 2.19 7.27 -10.01
N ARG A 48 2.14 7.87 -11.21
CA ARG A 48 1.89 9.30 -11.37
C ARG A 48 0.53 9.71 -10.82
N LEU A 49 -0.52 8.94 -11.12
CA LEU A 49 -1.86 9.16 -10.60
C LEU A 49 -1.91 9.02 -9.08
N GLY A 50 -1.30 7.97 -8.54
CA GLY A 50 -1.20 7.75 -7.09
C GLY A 50 -0.46 8.89 -6.40
N TYR A 51 0.68 9.34 -6.94
CA TYR A 51 1.44 10.44 -6.37
C TYR A 51 0.71 11.79 -6.49
N ASN A 52 0.02 12.06 -7.59
CA ASN A 52 -0.74 13.31 -7.75
C ASN A 52 -1.91 13.39 -6.76
N ASN A 53 -2.46 12.27 -6.32
CA ASN A 53 -3.47 12.20 -5.25
C ASN A 53 -2.84 11.95 -3.86
N GLY A 54 -1.51 11.99 -3.78
CA GLY A 54 -0.75 11.73 -2.56
C GLY A 54 -1.20 12.54 -1.35
N PRO A 55 -1.41 13.87 -1.45
CA PRO A 55 -1.90 14.67 -0.34
C PRO A 55 -3.24 14.16 0.21
N GLN A 56 -4.18 13.80 -0.67
CA GLN A 56 -5.49 13.31 -0.25
C GLN A 56 -5.42 11.92 0.39
N VAL A 57 -4.60 11.03 -0.17
CA VAL A 57 -4.40 9.67 0.41
C VAL A 57 -3.69 9.78 1.76
N ALA A 58 -2.67 10.63 1.86
CA ALA A 58 -1.97 10.89 3.11
C ALA A 58 -2.90 11.51 4.17
N TRP A 59 -3.77 12.43 3.75
CA TRP A 59 -4.80 12.99 4.62
C TRP A 59 -5.71 11.91 5.19
N TRP A 60 -6.32 11.05 4.38
CA TRP A 60 -7.21 10.00 4.88
C TRP A 60 -6.52 9.04 5.83
N TRP A 61 -5.26 8.70 5.53
CA TRP A 61 -4.47 7.85 6.40
C TRP A 61 -4.18 8.54 7.74
N LEU A 62 -3.72 9.78 7.71
CA LEU A 62 -3.38 10.55 8.91
C LEU A 62 -4.62 10.83 9.77
N ASP A 63 -5.71 11.26 9.15
CA ASP A 63 -6.98 11.51 9.81
C ASP A 63 -7.55 10.25 10.47
N SER A 64 -7.45 9.09 9.81
CA SER A 64 -7.82 7.81 10.43
C SER A 64 -7.00 7.45 11.67
N TYR A 65 -5.83 8.07 11.83
CA TYR A 65 -4.91 7.83 12.95
C TYR A 65 -5.08 8.83 14.09
N VAL A 66 -5.42 10.08 13.75
CA VAL A 66 -5.45 11.20 14.69
C VAL A 66 -6.89 11.61 15.05
N ASP A 67 -7.84 11.51 14.10
CA ASP A 67 -9.23 11.95 14.22
C ASP A 67 -9.29 13.47 14.44
N PHE A 68 -8.82 14.23 13.45
CA PHE A 68 -8.78 15.69 13.51
C PHE A 68 -10.16 16.31 13.58
N ASP A 69 -10.34 17.30 14.41
CA ASP A 69 -11.55 18.11 14.45
C ASP A 69 -11.59 19.14 13.29
N ARG A 70 -12.67 19.97 13.28
CA ARG A 70 -12.91 20.94 12.21
C ARG A 70 -11.87 22.05 12.15
N ASP A 71 -11.28 22.41 13.26
CA ASP A 71 -10.31 23.50 13.37
C ASP A 71 -8.89 23.00 13.06
N GLN A 72 -8.60 21.75 13.39
CA GLN A 72 -7.31 21.09 13.17
C GLN A 72 -7.14 20.60 11.72
N ALA A 73 -8.23 20.09 11.10
CA ALA A 73 -8.19 19.50 9.77
C ALA A 73 -7.59 20.43 8.69
N PRO A 74 -7.90 21.74 8.64
CA PRO A 74 -7.27 22.65 7.68
C PRO A 74 -5.76 22.77 7.87
N LEU A 75 -5.28 22.85 9.12
CA LEU A 75 -3.85 22.96 9.45
C LEU A 75 -3.07 21.72 8.99
N ALA A 76 -3.62 20.54 9.28
CA ALA A 76 -2.98 19.29 8.89
C ALA A 76 -2.97 19.09 7.36
N ARG A 77 -4.04 19.48 6.65
CA ARG A 77 -4.09 19.45 5.18
C ARG A 77 -3.07 20.40 4.56
N GLU A 78 -2.98 21.64 5.06
CA GLU A 78 -1.99 22.60 4.60
C GLU A 78 -0.55 22.10 4.84
N ALA A 79 -0.28 21.50 5.99
CA ALA A 79 1.02 20.89 6.27
C ALA A 79 1.37 19.78 5.27
N LEU A 80 0.40 18.92 4.92
CA LEU A 80 0.56 17.89 3.90
C LEU A 80 0.81 18.50 2.52
N ASP A 81 0.04 19.50 2.11
CA ASP A 81 0.22 20.18 0.81
C ASP A 81 1.61 20.79 0.71
N ARG A 82 2.08 21.53 1.74
CA ARG A 82 3.44 22.09 1.82
C ARG A 82 4.52 21.01 1.76
N TRP A 83 4.26 19.83 2.35
CA TRP A 83 5.21 18.72 2.27
C TRP A 83 5.32 18.19 0.83
N PHE A 84 4.19 17.95 0.14
CA PHE A 84 4.19 17.44 -1.24
C PHE A 84 4.73 18.46 -2.25
N GLU A 85 4.45 19.75 -2.06
CA GLU A 85 5.00 20.83 -2.85
C GLU A 85 6.54 20.87 -2.78
N TRP A 86 7.10 20.71 -1.60
CA TRP A 86 8.56 20.63 -1.40
C TRP A 86 9.11 19.29 -1.90
N HIS A 87 8.48 18.17 -1.58
CA HIS A 87 8.99 16.83 -1.88
C HIS A 87 9.12 16.58 -3.38
N ARG A 88 8.16 17.06 -4.17
CA ARG A 88 8.12 16.84 -5.61
C ARG A 88 9.35 17.34 -6.34
N PRO A 89 9.76 18.63 -6.24
CA PRO A 89 10.92 19.14 -6.93
C PRO A 89 12.26 18.79 -6.28
N SER A 90 12.29 18.55 -4.96
CA SER A 90 13.53 18.35 -4.22
C SER A 90 13.91 16.87 -4.05
N GLN A 91 12.95 15.99 -3.82
CA GLN A 91 13.25 14.59 -3.46
C GLN A 91 13.04 13.61 -4.62
N LEU A 92 12.02 13.79 -5.45
CA LEU A 92 11.78 12.84 -6.55
C LEU A 92 12.92 12.74 -7.55
N PRO A 93 13.63 13.83 -7.94
CA PRO A 93 14.82 13.71 -8.79
C PRO A 93 15.94 12.90 -8.14
N GLU A 94 16.17 13.08 -6.83
CA GLU A 94 17.16 12.33 -6.06
C GLU A 94 16.83 10.84 -5.99
N TYR A 95 15.55 10.51 -5.78
CA TYR A 95 15.09 9.11 -5.80
C TYR A 95 15.22 8.50 -7.18
N ALA A 96 14.91 9.25 -8.24
CA ALA A 96 15.08 8.78 -9.61
C ALA A 96 16.55 8.48 -9.94
N ALA A 97 17.48 9.37 -9.56
CA ALA A 97 18.90 9.16 -9.72
C ALA A 97 19.42 7.95 -8.93
N PHE A 98 18.95 7.79 -7.68
CA PHE A 98 19.28 6.64 -6.85
C PHE A 98 18.78 5.32 -7.47
N LEU A 99 17.55 5.29 -7.99
CA LEU A 99 16.98 4.10 -8.65
C LEU A 99 17.72 3.73 -9.93
N VAL A 100 18.18 4.72 -10.72
CA VAL A 100 19.04 4.47 -11.90
C VAL A 100 20.37 3.84 -11.48
N ALA A 101 20.98 4.28 -10.39
CA ALA A 101 22.18 3.66 -9.86
C ALA A 101 21.94 2.23 -9.37
N ALA A 102 20.81 2.00 -8.66
CA ALA A 102 20.41 0.69 -8.20
C ALA A 102 20.16 -0.28 -9.37
N GLN A 103 19.48 0.15 -10.43
CA GLN A 103 19.26 -0.65 -11.63
C GLN A 103 20.56 -1.15 -12.27
N LYS A 104 21.61 -0.34 -12.27
CA LYS A 104 22.93 -0.75 -12.76
C LYS A 104 23.60 -1.74 -11.81
N ALA A 105 23.48 -1.50 -10.51
CA ALA A 105 24.13 -2.34 -9.49
C ALA A 105 23.56 -3.74 -9.40
N VAL A 106 22.24 -3.93 -9.60
CA VAL A 106 21.61 -5.25 -9.51
C VAL A 106 22.00 -6.21 -10.65
N LEU A 107 22.65 -5.71 -11.70
CA LEU A 107 23.17 -6.53 -12.80
C LEU A 107 24.52 -7.18 -12.47
N ALA A 108 25.19 -6.75 -11.39
CA ALA A 108 26.46 -7.28 -10.93
C ALA A 108 26.26 -8.25 -9.75
N PRO A 109 27.18 -9.22 -9.53
CA PRO A 109 27.20 -10.00 -8.32
C PRO A 109 27.28 -9.11 -7.10
N THR A 110 26.50 -9.44 -6.05
CA THR A 110 26.44 -8.66 -4.81
C THR A 110 26.88 -9.49 -3.61
N ASN A 111 27.18 -8.81 -2.50
CA ASN A 111 27.54 -9.41 -1.22
C ASN A 111 26.87 -8.65 -0.07
N ALA A 112 26.99 -9.20 1.15
CA ALA A 112 26.36 -8.61 2.33
C ALA A 112 26.80 -7.17 2.60
N THR A 113 28.06 -6.83 2.38
CA THR A 113 28.58 -5.46 2.57
C THR A 113 27.93 -4.48 1.61
N GLU A 114 27.77 -4.87 0.35
CA GLU A 114 27.06 -4.06 -0.66
C GLU A 114 25.61 -3.84 -0.27
N ILE A 115 24.91 -4.88 0.17
CA ILE A 115 23.52 -4.77 0.62
C ILE A 115 23.38 -3.82 1.82
N CYS A 116 24.28 -3.91 2.81
CA CYS A 116 24.30 -2.98 3.95
C CYS A 116 24.56 -1.53 3.50
N ARG A 117 25.44 -1.33 2.52
CA ARG A 117 25.70 0.01 1.94
C ARG A 117 24.45 0.58 1.24
N TRP A 118 23.74 -0.24 0.45
CA TRP A 118 22.50 0.17 -0.16
C TRP A 118 21.41 0.49 0.87
N GLN A 119 21.32 -0.31 1.95
CA GLN A 119 20.39 -0.02 3.04
C GLN A 119 20.69 1.32 3.72
N ALA A 120 21.95 1.64 3.98
CA ALA A 120 22.35 2.93 4.52
C ALA A 120 21.98 4.07 3.57
N ALA A 121 22.32 3.93 2.28
CA ALA A 121 22.01 4.91 1.26
C ALA A 121 20.50 5.18 1.08
N VAL A 122 19.65 4.15 1.20
CA VAL A 122 18.19 4.33 1.23
C VAL A 122 17.76 5.17 2.42
N ARG A 123 18.32 4.89 3.61
CA ARG A 123 18.01 5.65 4.83
C ARG A 123 18.36 7.13 4.66
N ASP A 124 19.57 7.41 4.21
CA ASP A 124 20.08 8.77 3.98
C ASP A 124 19.21 9.55 2.98
N LYS A 125 18.68 8.85 1.95
CA LYS A 125 17.76 9.46 0.98
C LYS A 125 16.36 9.73 1.55
N LEU A 126 15.91 8.97 2.53
CA LEU A 126 14.58 9.15 3.14
C LEU A 126 14.61 10.17 4.29
N GLU A 127 15.76 10.36 4.95
CA GLU A 127 15.92 11.24 6.11
C GLU A 127 15.40 12.66 5.87
N PRO A 128 15.75 13.37 4.78
CA PRO A 128 15.24 14.72 4.54
C PRO A 128 13.72 14.81 4.45
N SER A 129 13.07 13.75 3.94
CA SER A 129 11.59 13.68 3.85
C SER A 129 10.94 13.52 5.22
N ILE A 130 11.58 12.75 6.10
CA ILE A 130 11.15 12.56 7.51
C ILE A 130 11.36 13.86 8.27
N ASP A 131 12.53 14.48 8.19
CA ASP A 131 12.85 15.73 8.87
C ASP A 131 11.88 16.84 8.47
N ARG A 132 11.58 16.95 7.17
CA ARG A 132 10.60 17.93 6.68
C ARG A 132 9.20 17.65 7.24
N ALA A 133 8.79 16.38 7.33
CA ALA A 133 7.51 16.01 7.92
C ALA A 133 7.44 16.35 9.41
N LEU A 134 8.52 16.15 10.17
CA LEU A 134 8.59 16.51 11.60
C LEU A 134 8.47 18.03 11.79
N VAL A 135 9.15 18.84 10.97
CA VAL A 135 9.03 20.31 11.02
C VAL A 135 7.57 20.76 10.80
N LEU A 136 6.90 20.17 9.79
CA LEU A 136 5.51 20.52 9.49
C LEU A 136 4.52 19.97 10.53
N ALA A 137 4.82 18.82 11.12
CA ALA A 137 4.02 18.28 12.22
C ALA A 137 4.08 19.17 13.47
N ALA A 138 5.21 19.83 13.74
CA ALA A 138 5.37 20.75 14.84
C ALA A 138 4.40 21.95 14.77
N ASP A 139 3.94 22.33 13.57
CA ASP A 139 2.91 23.37 13.40
C ASP A 139 1.50 22.86 13.77
N VAL A 140 1.25 21.56 13.69
CA VAL A 140 -0.07 20.92 13.92
C VAL A 140 -0.20 20.40 15.35
N LEU A 141 0.87 19.85 15.93
CA LEU A 141 0.86 19.21 17.24
C LEU A 141 0.29 20.09 18.38
N PRO A 142 0.60 21.40 18.47
CA PRO A 142 0.05 22.26 19.53
C PRO A 142 -1.47 22.42 19.47
N ALA A 143 -2.09 22.17 18.31
CA ALA A 143 -3.53 22.24 18.16
C ALA A 143 -4.24 20.94 18.58
N MET A 144 -3.50 19.85 18.82
CA MET A 144 -4.07 18.57 19.21
C MET A 144 -4.52 18.59 20.67
N GLY A 145 -5.77 18.14 20.88
CA GLY A 145 -6.36 18.02 22.22
C GLY A 145 -6.26 16.58 22.76
N GLU A 146 -6.77 16.42 23.97
CA GLU A 146 -6.78 15.12 24.68
C GLU A 146 -7.56 14.02 23.91
N ALA A 147 -8.57 14.42 23.14
CA ALA A 147 -9.35 13.48 22.31
C ALA A 147 -8.50 12.83 21.23
N GLN A 148 -7.67 13.60 20.53
CA GLN A 148 -6.75 13.13 19.51
C GLN A 148 -5.69 12.20 20.08
N TRP A 149 -5.10 12.58 21.21
CA TRP A 149 -4.10 11.73 21.88
C TRP A 149 -4.70 10.39 22.31
N ARG A 150 -5.89 10.37 22.87
CA ARG A 150 -6.61 9.12 23.18
C ARG A 150 -6.92 8.28 21.95
N HIS A 151 -7.31 8.92 20.85
CA HIS A 151 -7.56 8.20 19.59
C HIS A 151 -6.28 7.54 19.07
N ILE A 152 -5.15 8.26 19.06
CA ILE A 152 -3.83 7.73 18.67
C ILE A 152 -3.44 6.52 19.53
N GLU A 153 -3.63 6.60 20.86
CA GLU A 153 -3.36 5.48 21.76
C GLU A 153 -4.21 4.26 21.45
N GLN A 154 -5.51 4.45 21.20
CA GLN A 154 -6.41 3.36 20.82
C GLN A 154 -6.01 2.71 19.49
N ARG A 155 -5.68 3.52 18.49
CA ARG A 155 -5.19 3.05 17.19
C ARG A 155 -3.90 2.27 17.32
N TYR A 156 -2.97 2.78 18.13
CA TYR A 156 -1.72 2.09 18.42
C TYR A 156 -1.96 0.76 19.14
N ALA A 157 -2.79 0.73 20.17
CA ALA A 157 -3.12 -0.49 20.92
C ALA A 157 -3.75 -1.56 20.01
N LYS A 158 -4.66 -1.15 19.12
CA LYS A 158 -5.23 -2.05 18.12
C LYS A 158 -4.17 -2.63 17.18
N GLY A 159 -3.31 -1.78 16.63
CA GLY A 159 -2.21 -2.23 15.75
C GLY A 159 -1.22 -3.16 16.47
N MET A 160 -0.97 -2.93 17.76
CA MET A 160 -0.14 -3.83 18.58
C MET A 160 -0.78 -5.20 18.78
N GLU A 161 -2.10 -5.26 18.96
CA GLU A 161 -2.82 -6.53 19.11
C GLU A 161 -2.84 -7.32 17.80
N GLU A 162 -3.06 -6.65 16.67
CA GLU A 162 -2.94 -7.26 15.33
C GLU A 162 -1.54 -7.87 15.13
N MET A 163 -0.48 -7.13 15.50
CA MET A 163 0.89 -7.63 15.40
C MET A 163 1.15 -8.82 16.34
N ARG A 164 0.60 -8.83 17.56
CA ARG A 164 0.71 -9.99 18.46
C ARG A 164 0.07 -11.21 17.83
N THR A 165 -1.12 -11.07 17.28
CA THR A 165 -1.83 -12.15 16.60
C THR A 165 -1.03 -12.68 15.41
N ASP A 166 -0.38 -11.81 14.64
CA ASP A 166 0.37 -12.19 13.44
C ASP A 166 1.74 -12.80 13.73
N PHE A 167 2.41 -12.36 14.79
CA PHE A 167 3.82 -12.73 15.04
C PHE A 167 4.02 -13.60 16.27
N LEU A 168 3.11 -13.58 17.26
CA LEU A 168 3.24 -14.33 18.51
C LEU A 168 2.24 -15.50 18.59
N LEU A 169 2.06 -16.25 17.50
CA LEU A 169 1.29 -17.49 17.52
C LEU A 169 1.82 -18.42 18.63
N PRO A 170 0.97 -19.07 19.43
CA PRO A 170 1.40 -19.92 20.53
C PRO A 170 2.31 -21.06 20.09
N ASP A 171 1.99 -21.72 18.98
CA ASP A 171 2.76 -22.82 18.42
C ASP A 171 4.01 -22.33 17.68
N PRO A 172 5.24 -22.74 18.07
CA PRO A 172 6.48 -22.39 17.39
C PRO A 172 6.51 -22.83 15.92
N ALA A 173 5.97 -24.00 15.59
CA ALA A 173 5.93 -24.49 14.22
C ALA A 173 5.01 -23.63 13.34
N ALA A 174 3.87 -23.19 13.88
CA ALA A 174 3.00 -22.26 13.20
C ALA A 174 3.66 -20.89 12.97
N ARG A 175 4.41 -20.37 13.98
CA ARG A 175 5.20 -19.12 13.81
C ARG A 175 6.22 -19.24 12.69
N GLN A 176 6.97 -20.33 12.65
CA GLN A 176 7.96 -20.57 11.59
C GLN A 176 7.33 -20.67 10.21
N LYS A 177 6.25 -21.45 10.10
CA LYS A 177 5.46 -21.57 8.85
C LYS A 177 4.95 -20.23 8.37
N GLN A 178 4.42 -19.40 9.25
CA GLN A 178 3.91 -18.07 8.91
C GLN A 178 5.04 -17.10 8.50
N SER A 179 6.19 -17.18 9.18
CA SER A 179 7.38 -16.40 8.82
C SER A 179 7.90 -16.78 7.43
N LEU A 180 7.97 -18.07 7.13
CA LEU A 180 8.38 -18.57 5.82
C LEU A 180 7.38 -18.11 4.73
N LYS A 181 6.07 -18.21 5.00
CA LYS A 181 5.03 -17.74 4.08
C LYS A 181 5.23 -16.26 3.75
N ARG A 182 5.37 -15.39 4.76
CA ARG A 182 5.60 -13.94 4.56
C ARG A 182 6.88 -13.65 3.77
N ALA A 183 7.99 -14.34 4.09
CA ALA A 183 9.25 -14.17 3.39
C ALA A 183 9.14 -14.57 1.92
N ARG A 184 8.49 -15.70 1.64
CA ARG A 184 8.22 -16.16 0.29
C ARG A 184 7.35 -15.16 -0.48
N GLU A 185 6.21 -14.76 0.04
CA GLU A 185 5.28 -13.82 -0.63
C GLU A 185 5.96 -12.49 -0.98
N ARG A 186 6.76 -11.92 -0.06
CA ARG A 186 7.53 -10.70 -0.33
C ARG A 186 8.57 -10.88 -1.41
N SER A 187 9.25 -12.03 -1.41
CA SER A 187 10.25 -12.32 -2.45
C SER A 187 9.59 -12.55 -3.81
N GLU A 188 8.45 -13.26 -3.85
CA GLU A 188 7.70 -13.47 -5.09
C GLU A 188 7.11 -12.16 -5.66
N GLN A 189 6.79 -11.17 -4.83
CA GLN A 189 6.37 -9.83 -5.30
C GLN A 189 7.50 -9.09 -6.05
N LEU A 190 8.76 -9.33 -5.68
CA LEU A 190 9.92 -8.66 -6.28
C LEU A 190 10.50 -9.44 -7.46
N TYR A 191 10.60 -10.75 -7.33
CA TYR A 191 11.31 -11.63 -8.28
C TYR A 191 10.38 -12.49 -9.13
N GLY A 192 9.06 -12.43 -8.90
CA GLY A 192 8.11 -13.35 -9.51
C GLY A 192 8.17 -14.73 -8.85
N LYS A 193 7.72 -15.76 -9.59
CA LYS A 193 7.69 -17.14 -9.08
C LYS A 193 9.10 -17.64 -8.78
N LEU A 194 9.30 -18.11 -7.56
CA LEU A 194 10.58 -18.63 -7.09
C LEU A 194 10.73 -20.11 -7.45
N ASP A 195 11.97 -20.52 -7.79
CA ASP A 195 12.33 -21.90 -7.97
C ASP A 195 12.65 -22.61 -6.62
N GLU A 196 12.86 -23.93 -6.67
CA GLU A 196 13.12 -24.73 -5.46
C GLU A 196 14.44 -24.35 -4.76
N ALA A 197 15.47 -23.94 -5.51
CA ALA A 197 16.74 -23.54 -4.94
C ALA A 197 16.59 -22.22 -4.16
N GLN A 198 15.89 -21.25 -4.73
CA GLN A 198 15.56 -19.99 -4.08
C GLN A 198 14.68 -20.18 -2.83
N LEU A 199 13.69 -21.07 -2.91
CA LEU A 199 12.84 -21.40 -1.76
C LEU A 199 13.66 -22.05 -0.62
N ARG A 200 14.65 -22.91 -0.92
CA ARG A 200 15.56 -23.47 0.10
C ARG A 200 16.38 -22.38 0.78
N VAL A 201 16.89 -21.41 0.02
CA VAL A 201 17.64 -20.27 0.60
C VAL A 201 16.77 -19.46 1.54
N ILE A 202 15.53 -19.15 1.15
CA ILE A 202 14.57 -18.43 2.00
C ILE A 202 14.29 -19.22 3.28
N ALA A 203 14.03 -20.53 3.16
CA ALA A 203 13.76 -21.39 4.31
C ALA A 203 14.93 -21.42 5.31
N ALA A 204 16.17 -21.56 4.80
CA ALA A 204 17.37 -21.52 5.61
C ALA A 204 17.54 -20.15 6.30
N SER A 205 17.34 -19.05 5.58
CA SER A 205 17.44 -17.70 6.11
C SER A 205 16.40 -17.40 7.19
N VAL A 206 15.16 -17.87 7.03
CA VAL A 206 14.10 -17.72 8.05
C VAL A 206 14.44 -18.55 9.30
N SER A 207 14.93 -19.77 9.12
CA SER A 207 15.28 -20.66 10.24
C SER A 207 16.49 -20.16 11.07
N SER A 208 17.42 -19.47 10.43
CA SER A 208 18.61 -18.89 11.09
C SER A 208 18.43 -17.41 11.48
N SER A 209 17.25 -16.84 11.25
CA SER A 209 16.99 -15.43 11.53
C SER A 209 17.09 -15.13 13.03
N PRO A 210 17.87 -14.11 13.45
CA PRO A 210 17.92 -13.66 14.84
C PRO A 210 16.67 -12.86 15.26
N PHE A 211 15.68 -12.72 14.40
CA PHE A 211 14.49 -11.94 14.68
C PHE A 211 13.67 -12.55 15.82
N ASP A 212 13.49 -11.78 16.90
CA ASP A 212 12.60 -12.09 18.01
C ASP A 212 11.42 -11.11 18.02
N ALA A 213 10.22 -11.65 17.81
CA ALA A 213 9.01 -10.85 17.77
C ALA A 213 8.65 -10.22 19.12
N ASN A 214 9.01 -10.85 20.26
CA ASN A 214 8.76 -10.28 21.58
C ASN A 214 9.65 -9.06 21.82
N VAL A 215 10.94 -9.18 21.51
CA VAL A 215 11.91 -8.07 21.62
C VAL A 215 11.50 -6.91 20.72
N TRP A 216 11.10 -7.23 19.49
CA TRP A 216 10.64 -6.21 18.53
C TRP A 216 9.36 -5.49 18.98
N LEU A 217 8.37 -6.20 19.52
CA LEU A 217 7.14 -5.62 20.05
C LEU A 217 7.41 -4.78 21.32
N ALA A 218 8.29 -5.28 22.22
CA ALA A 218 8.68 -4.54 23.42
C ALA A 218 9.36 -3.20 23.06
N GLU A 219 10.28 -3.22 22.07
CA GLU A 219 10.94 -2.00 21.59
C GLU A 219 9.95 -1.03 20.91
N ARG A 220 8.98 -1.55 20.15
CA ARG A 220 7.92 -0.74 19.58
C ARG A 220 7.06 -0.06 20.66
N GLN A 221 6.72 -0.78 21.73
CA GLN A 221 6.01 -0.21 22.88
C GLN A 221 6.84 0.85 23.61
N ARG A 222 8.15 0.61 23.78
CA ARG A 222 9.04 1.59 24.40
C ARG A 222 9.04 2.89 23.61
N ARG A 223 9.28 2.82 22.29
CA ARG A 223 9.26 4.00 21.40
C ARG A 223 7.93 4.75 21.41
N HIS A 224 6.81 4.03 21.46
CA HIS A 224 5.50 4.67 21.59
C HIS A 224 5.39 5.48 22.89
N ARG A 225 5.77 4.89 24.03
CA ARG A 225 5.76 5.63 25.30
C ARG A 225 6.64 6.87 25.26
N ASP A 226 7.84 6.77 24.69
CA ASP A 226 8.77 7.89 24.58
C ASP A 226 8.19 9.02 23.67
N THR A 227 7.37 8.67 22.67
CA THR A 227 6.74 9.65 21.78
C THR A 227 5.53 10.34 22.43
N MET A 228 4.82 9.67 23.36
CA MET A 228 3.62 10.18 24.02
C MET A 228 3.91 10.99 25.30
N GLN A 229 5.17 11.12 25.71
CA GLN A 229 5.62 11.97 26.82
C GLN A 229 5.92 13.39 26.38
#